data_7d6bf8537d503aeb380f23b4ebc99a69
#
_entry.id   7d6bf8537d503aeb380f23b4ebc99a69
#
_cell.length_a   1.000
_cell.length_b   1.000
_cell.length_c   1.000
_cell.angle_alpha   90.00
_cell.angle_beta   90.00
_cell.angle_gamma   90.00
#
_symmetry.space_group_name_H-M   'P 1'
#
loop_
_entity.id
_entity.type
_entity.pdbx_description
1 polymer ?
#
loop_
_entity_poly.entity_id
_entity_poly.type
_entity_poly.pdbx_seq_one_letter_code
_entity_poly.pdbx_strand_id
1 'polypeptide(L)'
;MIDSFQLLDDIFDWCIADEEFCEIIGIDNTLTGNQLLANQNNKLRREYQTDDVIKSDDVPFISYYFMHSEKAKTNWMVNIGDLYVDIYADTMYKISQISRCFRRILTEHMEIMLNYEGQHYSGVNGVYKYRLIYNPLIDGE
;
A
#
# COMPACT_ATOMS: atom_id res chain seq x y z
N MET A 1 10.99 1.40 -17.85
CA MET A 1 10.52 2.15 -16.67
C MET A 1 9.03 2.37 -16.77
N ILE A 2 8.31 2.29 -15.68
CA ILE A 2 6.85 2.39 -15.64
C ILE A 2 6.41 3.73 -15.02
N ASP A 3 5.18 4.16 -15.34
CA ASP A 3 4.61 5.33 -14.69
C ASP A 3 4.04 4.99 -13.30
N SER A 4 3.60 6.02 -12.57
CA SER A 4 3.11 5.85 -11.21
C SER A 4 1.84 4.99 -11.15
N PHE A 5 0.93 5.13 -12.10
CA PHE A 5 -0.31 4.34 -12.13
C PHE A 5 -0.03 2.86 -12.39
N GLN A 6 0.90 2.57 -13.31
CA GLN A 6 1.30 1.19 -13.58
C GLN A 6 1.93 0.55 -12.34
N LEU A 7 2.76 1.30 -11.60
CA LEU A 7 3.35 0.79 -10.37
C LEU A 7 2.30 0.45 -9.33
N LEU A 8 1.28 1.29 -9.17
CA LEU A 8 0.18 1.00 -8.24
C LEU A 8 -0.58 -0.27 -8.64
N ASP A 9 -0.80 -0.47 -9.95
CA ASP A 9 -1.45 -1.68 -10.44
C ASP A 9 -0.55 -2.91 -10.22
N ASP A 10 0.74 -2.79 -10.45
CA ASP A 10 1.68 -3.89 -10.23
C ASP A 10 1.74 -4.29 -8.75
N ILE A 11 1.74 -3.32 -7.83
CA ILE A 11 1.70 -3.60 -6.39
C ILE A 11 0.42 -4.35 -6.02
N PHE A 12 -0.71 -3.94 -6.57
CA PHE A 12 -1.97 -4.64 -6.37
C PHE A 12 -1.85 -6.11 -6.81
N ASP A 13 -1.35 -6.36 -8.02
CA ASP A 13 -1.20 -7.69 -8.56
C ASP A 13 -0.25 -8.56 -7.71
N TRP A 14 0.86 -8.00 -7.27
CA TRP A 14 1.82 -8.71 -6.41
C TRP A 14 1.20 -9.10 -5.07
N CYS A 15 0.42 -8.21 -4.48
CA CYS A 15 -0.22 -8.46 -3.19
C CYS A 15 -1.31 -9.52 -3.29
N ILE A 16 -2.17 -9.48 -4.31
CA ILE A 16 -3.24 -10.48 -4.44
C ILE A 16 -2.71 -11.86 -4.82
N ALA A 17 -1.51 -11.93 -5.40
CA ALA A 17 -0.86 -13.19 -5.73
C ALA A 17 -0.15 -13.83 -4.53
N ASP A 18 0.03 -13.10 -3.44
CA ASP A 18 0.74 -13.58 -2.25
C ASP A 18 -0.25 -14.16 -1.24
N GLU A 19 -0.18 -15.47 -1.01
CA GLU A 19 -1.12 -16.18 -0.13
C GLU A 19 -1.02 -15.71 1.32
N GLU A 20 0.20 -15.51 1.83
CA GLU A 20 0.41 -15.05 3.20
C GLU A 20 -0.19 -13.66 3.41
N PHE A 21 0.02 -12.75 2.45
CA PHE A 21 -0.53 -11.41 2.51
C PHE A 21 -2.05 -11.44 2.50
N CYS A 22 -2.65 -12.21 1.59
CA CYS A 22 -4.10 -12.35 1.50
C CYS A 22 -4.71 -12.84 2.81
N GLU A 23 -4.08 -13.84 3.44
CA GLU A 23 -4.55 -14.38 4.71
C GLU A 23 -4.49 -13.32 5.82
N ILE A 24 -3.38 -12.62 5.94
CA ILE A 24 -3.18 -11.62 7.00
C ILE A 24 -4.13 -10.43 6.84
N ILE A 25 -4.32 -9.93 5.62
CA ILE A 25 -5.13 -8.74 5.35
C ILE A 25 -6.63 -9.03 5.28
N GLY A 26 -7.00 -10.28 5.10
CA GLY A 26 -8.41 -10.69 5.02
C GLY A 26 -8.99 -10.73 3.62
N ILE A 27 -8.18 -11.01 2.61
CA ILE A 27 -8.66 -11.29 1.26
C ILE A 27 -9.09 -12.75 1.20
N ASP A 28 -10.36 -12.99 0.89
CA ASP A 28 -10.95 -14.33 0.82
C ASP A 28 -10.95 -14.83 -0.62
N ASN A 29 -9.99 -15.69 -0.94
CA ASN A 29 -9.82 -16.26 -2.29
C ASN A 29 -10.84 -17.34 -2.63
N THR A 30 -11.75 -17.68 -1.70
CA THR A 30 -12.89 -18.57 -2.02
C THR A 30 -14.02 -17.82 -2.71
N LEU A 31 -14.02 -16.48 -2.65
CA LEU A 31 -14.96 -15.64 -3.39
C LEU A 31 -14.63 -15.62 -4.86
N THR A 32 -15.63 -15.31 -5.70
CA THR A 32 -15.47 -15.23 -7.15
C THR A 32 -16.13 -13.98 -7.72
N GLY A 33 -15.73 -13.60 -8.93
CA GLY A 33 -16.34 -12.50 -9.67
C GLY A 33 -16.30 -11.17 -8.94
N ASN A 34 -17.44 -10.47 -8.94
CA ASN A 34 -17.52 -9.13 -8.36
C ASN A 34 -17.35 -9.12 -6.83
N GLN A 35 -17.70 -10.22 -6.15
CA GLN A 35 -17.50 -10.32 -4.69
C GLN A 35 -16.01 -10.36 -4.34
N LEU A 36 -15.22 -11.12 -5.08
CA LEU A 36 -13.77 -11.17 -4.88
C LEU A 36 -13.14 -9.82 -5.17
N LEU A 37 -13.52 -9.18 -6.28
CA LEU A 37 -12.98 -7.87 -6.67
C LEU A 37 -13.31 -6.80 -5.61
N ALA A 38 -14.54 -6.79 -5.09
CA ALA A 38 -14.93 -5.88 -4.02
C ALA A 38 -14.12 -6.11 -2.74
N ASN A 39 -13.88 -7.36 -2.37
CA ASN A 39 -13.06 -7.71 -1.21
C ASN A 39 -11.61 -7.25 -1.39
N GLN A 40 -11.01 -7.53 -2.56
CA GLN A 40 -9.65 -7.08 -2.86
C GLN A 40 -9.53 -5.56 -2.81
N ASN A 41 -10.46 -4.83 -3.42
CA ASN A 41 -10.43 -3.36 -3.46
C ASN A 41 -10.71 -2.73 -2.09
N ASN A 42 -11.42 -3.42 -1.22
CA ASN A 42 -11.63 -2.95 0.15
C ASN A 42 -10.34 -3.06 0.99
N LYS A 43 -9.53 -4.09 0.74
CA LYS A 43 -8.31 -4.36 1.49
C LYS A 43 -7.07 -3.66 0.91
N LEU A 44 -7.07 -3.40 -0.38
CA LEU A 44 -5.98 -2.73 -1.11
C LEU A 44 -6.54 -1.50 -1.81
N ARG A 45 -6.45 -0.36 -1.14
CA ARG A 45 -7.02 0.91 -1.62
C ARG A 45 -5.90 1.75 -2.25
N ARG A 46 -6.04 2.07 -3.52
CA ARG A 46 -5.02 2.77 -4.30
C ARG A 46 -5.21 4.29 -4.28
N GLU A 47 -5.61 4.82 -3.12
CA GLU A 47 -5.84 6.26 -2.95
C GLU A 47 -5.68 6.66 -1.49
N TYR A 48 -5.44 7.95 -1.27
CA TYR A 48 -5.42 8.52 0.07
C TYR A 48 -6.79 8.36 0.75
N GLN A 49 -6.76 7.97 2.02
CA GLN A 49 -7.98 7.80 2.82
C GLN A 49 -8.09 8.93 3.85
N THR A 50 -9.16 9.72 3.76
CA THR A 50 -9.49 10.68 4.81
C THR A 50 -10.13 9.96 5.99
N ASP A 51 -10.08 10.55 7.19
CA ASP A 51 -10.58 9.90 8.41
C ASP A 51 -12.09 9.65 8.38
N ASP A 52 -12.86 10.43 7.61
CA ASP A 52 -14.30 10.26 7.48
C ASP A 52 -14.73 9.03 6.66
N VAL A 53 -13.83 8.46 5.84
CA VAL A 53 -14.13 7.26 5.05
C VAL A 53 -13.56 5.99 5.68
N ILE A 54 -12.77 6.12 6.75
CA ILE A 54 -12.19 4.98 7.46
C ILE A 54 -13.21 4.44 8.46
N LYS A 55 -13.55 3.16 8.33
CA LYS A 55 -14.47 2.47 9.23
C LYS A 55 -13.72 1.41 10.02
N SER A 56 -14.00 1.34 11.33
CA SER A 56 -13.36 0.34 12.21
C SER A 56 -13.66 -1.10 11.80
N ASP A 57 -14.80 -1.32 11.13
CA ASP A 57 -15.18 -2.66 10.66
C ASP A 57 -14.42 -3.11 9.41
N ASP A 58 -13.79 -2.19 8.70
CA ASP A 58 -13.06 -2.48 7.46
C ASP A 58 -11.61 -2.89 7.68
N VAL A 59 -11.06 -2.63 8.87
CA VAL A 59 -9.66 -2.97 9.16
C VAL A 59 -9.49 -4.49 9.31
N PRO A 60 -8.31 -5.03 8.97
CA PRO A 60 -7.16 -4.33 8.42
C PRO A 60 -7.31 -4.02 6.93
N PHE A 61 -6.66 -2.95 6.49
CA PHE A 61 -6.51 -2.65 5.07
C PHE A 61 -5.26 -1.78 4.85
N ILE A 62 -4.81 -1.70 3.59
CA ILE A 62 -3.70 -0.84 3.18
C ILE A 62 -4.23 0.18 2.17
N SER A 63 -3.77 1.42 2.33
CA SER A 63 -3.95 2.50 1.36
C SER A 63 -2.59 2.89 0.81
N TYR A 64 -2.41 2.89 -0.51
CA TYR A 64 -1.14 3.27 -1.13
C TYR A 64 -1.38 4.18 -2.33
N TYR A 65 -0.54 5.19 -2.43
CA TYR A 65 -0.72 6.29 -3.39
C TYR A 65 0.57 7.09 -3.52
N PHE A 66 0.69 7.83 -4.62
CA PHE A 66 1.78 8.78 -4.77
C PHE A 66 1.34 10.14 -4.25
N MET A 67 2.02 10.63 -3.22
CA MET A 67 1.76 11.96 -2.68
C MET A 67 2.42 13.04 -3.54
N HIS A 68 3.62 12.75 -4.03
CA HIS A 68 4.42 13.70 -4.81
C HIS A 68 5.41 12.96 -5.68
N SER A 69 5.73 13.54 -6.84
CA SER A 69 6.88 13.11 -7.64
C SER A 69 7.53 14.33 -8.31
N GLU A 70 8.85 14.27 -8.45
CA GLU A 70 9.60 15.34 -9.10
C GLU A 70 10.70 14.75 -9.98
N LYS A 71 11.17 15.55 -10.93
CA LYS A 71 12.23 15.11 -11.84
C LYS A 71 13.53 14.87 -11.10
N ALA A 72 14.20 13.76 -11.43
CA ALA A 72 15.52 13.47 -10.93
C ALA A 72 16.51 14.52 -11.47
N LYS A 73 17.45 14.95 -10.63
CA LYS A 73 18.42 15.98 -10.99
C LYS A 73 19.36 15.56 -12.12
N THR A 74 19.61 14.26 -12.24
CA THR A 74 20.58 13.70 -13.19
C THR A 74 19.95 13.13 -14.45
N ASN A 75 18.63 12.96 -14.47
CA ASN A 75 17.92 12.41 -15.62
C ASN A 75 16.50 12.99 -15.70
N TRP A 76 16.28 13.88 -16.65
CA TRP A 76 15.00 14.59 -16.82
C TRP A 76 13.85 13.67 -17.26
N MET A 77 14.13 12.46 -17.73
CA MET A 77 13.12 11.47 -18.13
C MET A 77 12.62 10.64 -16.96
N VAL A 78 13.20 10.83 -15.79
CA VAL A 78 12.88 10.04 -14.60
C VAL A 78 12.39 10.94 -13.48
N ASN A 79 11.30 10.56 -12.85
CA ASN A 79 10.82 11.18 -11.62
C ASN A 79 11.21 10.33 -10.41
N ILE A 80 11.43 11.00 -9.29
CA ILE A 80 11.51 10.36 -7.98
C ILE A 80 10.14 10.54 -7.35
N GLY A 81 9.44 9.44 -7.10
CA GLY A 81 8.13 9.48 -6.49
C GLY A 81 8.18 9.31 -4.98
N ASP A 82 7.21 9.88 -4.29
CA ASP A 82 6.95 9.60 -2.87
C ASP A 82 5.75 8.66 -2.78
N LEU A 83 6.03 7.36 -2.72
CA LEU A 83 5.01 6.33 -2.57
C LEU A 83 4.70 6.16 -1.08
N TYR A 84 3.51 6.57 -0.69
CA TYR A 84 2.99 6.42 0.66
C TYR A 84 2.21 5.12 0.75
N VAL A 85 2.49 4.36 1.80
CA VAL A 85 1.77 3.12 2.12
C VAL A 85 1.28 3.25 3.55
N ASP A 86 -0.02 3.41 3.73
CA ASP A 86 -0.66 3.55 5.04
C ASP A 86 -1.34 2.24 5.40
N ILE A 87 -0.92 1.65 6.51
CA ILE A 87 -1.47 0.39 7.02
C ILE A 87 -2.39 0.70 8.18
N TYR A 88 -3.63 0.22 8.10
CA TYR A 88 -4.65 0.41 9.13
C TYR A 88 -5.04 -0.93 9.73
N ALA A 89 -5.02 -1.02 11.05
CA ALA A 89 -5.45 -2.23 11.76
C ALA A 89 -5.93 -1.88 13.17
N ASP A 90 -6.57 -2.84 13.83
CA ASP A 90 -7.08 -2.68 15.18
C ASP A 90 -6.04 -2.95 16.28
N THR A 91 -4.89 -3.52 15.93
CA THR A 91 -3.77 -3.75 16.85
C THR A 91 -2.43 -3.46 16.18
N MET A 92 -1.44 -3.07 16.98
CA MET A 92 -0.08 -2.89 16.46
C MET A 92 0.58 -4.23 16.07
N TYR A 93 0.13 -5.32 16.66
CA TYR A 93 0.59 -6.65 16.27
C TYR A 93 0.22 -6.97 14.82
N LYS A 94 -1.04 -6.71 14.43
CA LYS A 94 -1.48 -6.89 13.04
C LYS A 94 -0.75 -5.95 12.09
N ILE A 95 -0.54 -4.70 12.49
CA ILE A 95 0.27 -3.75 11.69
C ILE A 95 1.67 -4.31 11.44
N SER A 96 2.31 -4.85 12.48
CA SER A 96 3.63 -5.45 12.36
C SER A 96 3.66 -6.60 11.35
N GLN A 97 2.69 -7.49 11.41
CA GLN A 97 2.59 -8.62 10.48
C GLN A 97 2.40 -8.14 9.03
N ILE A 98 1.47 -7.22 8.83
CA ILE A 98 1.15 -6.69 7.50
C ILE A 98 2.35 -5.92 6.93
N SER A 99 2.99 -5.08 7.75
CA SER A 99 4.15 -4.30 7.35
C SER A 99 5.29 -5.20 6.87
N ARG A 100 5.62 -6.23 7.64
CA ARG A 100 6.69 -7.16 7.29
C ARG A 100 6.39 -7.91 6.00
N CYS A 101 5.16 -8.36 5.84
CA CYS A 101 4.74 -9.09 4.64
C CYS A 101 4.76 -8.19 3.40
N PHE A 102 4.24 -6.97 3.52
CA PHE A 102 4.24 -6.00 2.42
C PHE A 102 5.67 -5.62 2.00
N ARG A 103 6.54 -5.37 2.97
CA ARG A 103 7.95 -5.03 2.71
C ARG A 103 8.66 -6.18 1.99
N ARG A 104 8.39 -7.41 2.38
CA ARG A 104 8.94 -8.60 1.69
C ARG A 104 8.48 -8.64 0.24
N ILE A 105 7.20 -8.43 -0.02
CA ILE A 105 6.64 -8.41 -1.38
C ILE A 105 7.35 -7.35 -2.24
N LEU A 106 7.48 -6.14 -1.74
CA LEU A 106 8.17 -5.08 -2.50
C LEU A 106 9.64 -5.42 -2.75
N THR A 107 10.32 -5.98 -1.76
CA THR A 107 11.73 -6.37 -1.89
C THR A 107 11.93 -7.47 -2.95
N GLU A 108 10.99 -8.41 -3.06
CA GLU A 108 11.05 -9.48 -4.05
C GLU A 108 10.87 -8.98 -5.49
N HIS A 109 10.10 -7.90 -5.68
CA HIS A 109 9.72 -7.41 -7.01
C HIS A 109 10.45 -6.14 -7.42
N MET A 110 11.01 -5.38 -6.49
CA MET A 110 11.63 -4.09 -6.74
C MET A 110 12.89 -3.91 -5.92
N GLU A 111 13.90 -3.26 -6.54
CA GLU A 111 15.05 -2.73 -5.80
C GLU A 111 14.67 -1.34 -5.29
N ILE A 112 13.98 -1.30 -4.15
CA ILE A 112 13.46 -0.06 -3.60
C ILE A 112 13.83 0.04 -2.12
N MET A 113 14.26 1.20 -1.69
CA MET A 113 14.60 1.46 -0.30
C MET A 113 13.43 2.09 0.44
N LEU A 114 13.15 1.54 1.63
CA LEU A 114 12.26 2.19 2.56
C LEU A 114 12.95 3.44 3.12
N ASN A 115 12.34 4.60 2.88
CA ASN A 115 12.91 5.89 3.29
C ASN A 115 12.41 6.37 4.65
N TYR A 116 11.19 5.97 5.03
CA TYR A 116 10.57 6.40 6.27
C TYR A 116 9.57 5.35 6.73
N GLU A 117 9.48 5.15 8.05
CA GLU A 117 8.39 4.40 8.67
C GLU A 117 8.01 5.03 10.00
N GLY A 118 6.73 5.01 10.35
CA GLY A 118 6.28 5.56 11.61
C GLY A 118 4.79 5.44 11.83
N GLN A 119 4.41 5.47 13.10
CA GLN A 119 3.02 5.47 13.50
C GLN A 119 2.43 6.87 13.33
N HIS A 120 1.20 6.93 12.80
CA HIS A 120 0.44 8.16 12.61
C HIS A 120 -0.93 8.04 13.29
N TYR A 121 -1.54 9.17 13.52
CA TYR A 121 -2.89 9.23 14.05
C TYR A 121 -3.90 8.95 12.94
N SER A 122 -4.79 7.97 13.16
CA SER A 122 -5.79 7.59 12.14
C SER A 122 -7.00 8.51 12.10
N GLY A 123 -7.29 9.20 13.19
CA GLY A 123 -8.51 9.97 13.35
C GLY A 123 -9.71 9.14 13.78
N VAL A 124 -9.54 7.83 13.94
CA VAL A 124 -10.63 6.91 14.28
C VAL A 124 -10.28 6.11 15.53
N ASN A 125 -11.21 6.08 16.51
CA ASN A 125 -11.00 5.30 17.73
C ASN A 125 -10.89 3.81 17.43
N GLY A 126 -9.90 3.16 18.06
CA GLY A 126 -9.70 1.72 17.92
C GLY A 126 -8.99 1.33 16.63
N VAL A 127 -8.54 2.29 15.84
CA VAL A 127 -7.79 2.05 14.60
C VAL A 127 -6.42 2.67 14.69
N TYR A 128 -5.39 1.85 14.48
CA TYR A 128 -4.00 2.30 14.38
C TYR A 128 -3.62 2.52 12.91
N LYS A 129 -2.74 3.48 12.67
CA LYS A 129 -2.22 3.79 11.34
C LYS A 129 -0.70 3.78 11.39
N TYR A 130 -0.08 3.09 10.44
CA TYR A 130 1.37 3.05 10.29
C TYR A 130 1.74 3.36 8.85
N ARG A 131 2.68 4.28 8.66
CA ARG A 131 3.07 4.78 7.34
C ARG A 131 4.44 4.31 6.95
N LEU A 132 4.54 3.79 5.72
CA LEU A 132 5.80 3.51 5.04
C LEU A 132 5.91 4.49 3.86
N ILE A 133 7.10 5.04 3.64
CA ILE A 133 7.36 5.90 2.48
C ILE A 133 8.54 5.33 1.71
N TYR A 134 8.29 5.06 0.43
CA TYR A 134 9.28 4.59 -0.52
C TYR A 134 9.52 5.67 -1.58
N ASN A 135 10.72 5.68 -2.17
CA ASN A 135 11.06 6.62 -3.23
C ASN A 135 11.46 5.88 -4.51
N PRO A 136 10.49 5.29 -5.23
CA PRO A 136 10.79 4.63 -6.49
C PRO A 136 11.12 5.62 -7.60
N LEU A 137 11.92 5.17 -8.57
CA LEU A 137 12.10 5.88 -9.82
C LEU A 137 10.97 5.50 -10.78
N ILE A 138 10.30 6.48 -11.33
CA ILE A 138 9.17 6.30 -12.23
C ILE A 138 9.37 7.09 -13.50
N ASP A 139 8.61 6.75 -14.56
CA ASP A 139 8.64 7.47 -15.81
C ASP A 139 8.23 8.92 -15.61
N GLY A 140 9.06 9.84 -16.06
CA GLY A 140 8.89 11.29 -15.87
C GLY A 140 8.23 12.01 -17.05
N GLU A 141 7.87 11.28 -18.10
CA GLU A 141 7.23 11.87 -19.28
C GLU A 141 5.72 12.05 -19.11
#